data_90912e9cd33748a0a9c60a8c1e6a6f6e
#
_entry.id   90912e9cd33748a0a9c60a8c1e6a6f6e
#
_cell.length_a   1.000
_cell.length_b   1.000
_cell.length_c   1.000
_cell.angle_alpha   90.00
_cell.angle_beta   90.00
_cell.angle_gamma   90.00
#
_symmetry.space_group_name_H-M   'P 1'
#
loop_
_entity.id
_entity.type
_entity.pdbx_description
1 polymer ?
#
loop_
_entity_poly.entity_id
_entity_poly.type
_entity_poly.pdbx_seq_one_letter_code
_entity_poly.pdbx_strand_id
1 'polypeptide(L)'
;MANYFEMSKDQLRAEKAALEQSYAEFKAKGLKLNMARGKPGPHQMDLAMDLLKMSDYTTENGYDARNYGNLEGLEEARALFGDVMGVKSSEVFVGGNSSLQLMYNLINIGYVFGFPESPCPWSQVEKRKFLC
;
A
#
# COMPACT_ATOMS: atom_id res chain seq x y z
N MET A 1 8.66 -11.70 -26.08
CA MET A 1 7.34 -11.17 -26.53
C MET A 1 7.33 -11.17 -28.05
N ALA A 2 6.27 -11.65 -28.69
CA ALA A 2 6.16 -11.60 -30.13
C ALA A 2 6.04 -10.13 -30.59
N ASN A 3 6.79 -9.76 -31.65
CA ASN A 3 6.65 -8.44 -32.24
C ASN A 3 5.56 -8.47 -33.31
N TYR A 4 4.35 -8.11 -32.96
CA TYR A 4 3.21 -8.13 -33.87
C TYR A 4 3.34 -7.19 -35.06
N PHE A 5 4.19 -6.17 -35.00
CA PHE A 5 4.43 -5.24 -36.11
C PHE A 5 5.26 -5.87 -37.25
N GLU A 6 5.98 -6.92 -36.98
CA GLU A 6 6.84 -7.63 -37.95
C GLU A 6 6.14 -8.86 -38.57
N MET A 7 4.95 -9.20 -38.08
CA MET A 7 4.20 -10.36 -38.55
C MET A 7 3.43 -10.09 -39.84
N SER A 8 3.42 -11.07 -40.74
CA SER A 8 2.54 -11.06 -41.91
C SER A 8 1.06 -11.16 -41.50
N LYS A 9 0.14 -10.80 -42.41
CA LYS A 9 -1.30 -10.90 -42.16
C LYS A 9 -1.74 -12.33 -41.81
N ASP A 10 -1.12 -13.32 -42.43
CA ASP A 10 -1.49 -14.72 -42.18
C ASP A 10 -0.95 -15.21 -40.83
N GLN A 11 0.24 -14.79 -40.46
CA GLN A 11 0.79 -15.03 -39.11
C GLN A 11 -0.08 -14.36 -38.03
N LEU A 12 -0.53 -13.13 -38.23
CA LEU A 12 -1.43 -12.44 -37.30
C LEU A 12 -2.79 -13.14 -37.17
N ARG A 13 -3.33 -13.68 -38.28
CA ARG A 13 -4.57 -14.45 -38.24
C ARG A 13 -4.41 -15.77 -37.48
N ALA A 14 -3.30 -16.49 -37.71
CA ALA A 14 -3.00 -17.70 -36.99
C ALA A 14 -2.81 -17.47 -35.50
N GLU A 15 -2.07 -16.42 -35.13
CA GLU A 15 -1.86 -16.01 -33.74
C GLU A 15 -3.19 -15.61 -33.06
N LYS A 16 -4.03 -14.84 -33.77
CA LYS A 16 -5.37 -14.49 -33.27
C LYS A 16 -6.20 -15.73 -32.99
N ALA A 17 -6.23 -16.69 -33.89
CA ALA A 17 -7.00 -17.94 -33.72
C ALA A 17 -6.48 -18.73 -32.50
N ALA A 18 -5.16 -18.84 -32.33
CA ALA A 18 -4.56 -19.51 -31.17
C ALA A 18 -4.92 -18.81 -29.85
N LEU A 19 -4.89 -17.48 -29.82
CA LEU A 19 -5.27 -16.70 -28.64
C LEU A 19 -6.76 -16.82 -28.32
N GLU A 20 -7.63 -16.82 -29.34
CA GLU A 20 -9.08 -17.02 -29.18
C GLU A 20 -9.40 -18.40 -28.62
N GLN A 21 -8.70 -19.44 -29.07
CA GLN A 21 -8.83 -20.79 -28.53
C GLN A 21 -8.36 -20.84 -27.06
N SER A 22 -7.18 -20.33 -26.77
CA SER A 22 -6.62 -20.29 -25.41
C SER A 22 -7.54 -19.52 -24.46
N TYR A 23 -8.11 -18.41 -24.90
CA TYR A 23 -9.06 -17.63 -24.13
C TYR A 23 -10.35 -18.43 -23.85
N ALA A 24 -10.88 -19.13 -24.85
CA ALA A 24 -12.06 -19.97 -24.69
C ALA A 24 -11.83 -21.11 -23.70
N GLU A 25 -10.67 -21.76 -23.77
CA GLU A 25 -10.25 -22.81 -22.83
C GLU A 25 -10.13 -22.28 -21.40
N PHE A 26 -9.54 -21.08 -21.26
CA PHE A 26 -9.41 -20.43 -19.96
C PHE A 26 -10.79 -20.05 -19.38
N LYS A 27 -11.66 -19.51 -20.21
CA LYS A 27 -13.04 -19.16 -19.85
C LYS A 27 -13.85 -20.39 -19.41
N ALA A 28 -13.66 -21.53 -20.08
CA ALA A 28 -14.34 -22.79 -19.76
C ALA A 28 -13.99 -23.33 -18.37
N LYS A 29 -12.85 -22.90 -17.76
CA LYS A 29 -12.49 -23.28 -16.39
C LYS A 29 -13.44 -22.69 -15.33
N GLY A 30 -14.31 -21.75 -15.70
CA GLY A 30 -15.32 -21.18 -14.80
C GLY A 30 -14.75 -20.46 -13.55
N LEU A 31 -13.53 -19.95 -13.63
CA LEU A 31 -12.86 -19.31 -12.52
C LEU A 31 -13.61 -18.04 -12.09
N LYS A 32 -13.82 -17.90 -10.79
CA LYS A 32 -14.42 -16.70 -10.17
C LYS A 32 -13.32 -15.86 -9.51
N LEU A 33 -12.50 -15.22 -10.33
CA LEU A 33 -11.39 -14.40 -9.85
C LEU A 33 -11.86 -12.96 -9.65
N ASN A 34 -11.53 -12.37 -8.50
CA ASN A 34 -11.77 -10.98 -8.22
C ASN A 34 -10.43 -10.22 -8.25
N MET A 35 -10.25 -9.39 -9.27
CA MET A 35 -9.07 -8.54 -9.44
C MET A 35 -9.31 -7.08 -9.03
N ALA A 36 -10.47 -6.77 -8.49
CA ALA A 36 -10.83 -5.38 -8.16
C ALA A 36 -10.08 -4.82 -6.94
N ARG A 37 -9.59 -5.69 -6.08
CA ARG A 37 -8.82 -5.30 -4.88
C ARG A 37 -7.73 -6.32 -4.57
N GLY A 38 -6.51 -5.82 -4.31
CA GLY A 38 -5.44 -6.61 -3.70
C GLY A 38 -5.76 -6.82 -2.22
N LYS A 39 -6.24 -8.02 -1.87
CA LYS A 39 -6.44 -8.45 -0.47
C LYS A 39 -5.55 -9.64 -0.20
N PRO A 40 -4.89 -9.71 0.98
CA PRO A 40 -4.20 -10.93 1.39
C PRO A 40 -5.18 -12.11 1.41
N GLY A 41 -4.73 -13.24 0.90
CA GLY A 41 -5.49 -14.49 0.98
C GLY A 41 -5.55 -15.03 2.43
N PRO A 42 -6.48 -15.95 2.75
CA PRO A 42 -6.61 -16.53 4.09
C PRO A 42 -5.28 -17.08 4.63
N HIS A 43 -4.53 -17.84 3.85
CA HIS A 43 -3.22 -18.37 4.26
C HIS A 43 -2.18 -17.32 4.60
N GLN A 44 -2.23 -16.16 3.95
CA GLN A 44 -1.34 -15.04 4.29
C GLN A 44 -1.74 -14.40 5.62
N MET A 45 -3.03 -14.32 5.92
CA MET A 45 -3.52 -13.82 7.20
C MET A 45 -3.22 -14.80 8.34
N ASP A 46 -3.28 -16.12 8.07
CA ASP A 46 -2.96 -17.16 9.07
C ASP A 46 -1.52 -17.02 9.59
N LEU A 47 -0.58 -16.54 8.75
CA LEU A 47 0.81 -16.29 9.18
C LEU A 47 0.93 -15.22 10.27
N ALA A 48 -0.01 -14.30 10.37
CA ALA A 48 -0.01 -13.21 11.35
C ALA A 48 -0.83 -13.53 12.60
N MET A 49 -1.52 -14.68 12.66
CA MET A 49 -2.44 -14.99 13.78
C MET A 49 -1.76 -15.12 15.12
N ASP A 50 -0.48 -15.50 15.15
CA ASP A 50 0.27 -15.60 16.40
C ASP A 50 0.51 -14.25 17.07
N LEU A 51 0.45 -13.15 16.32
CA LEU A 51 0.50 -11.79 16.88
C LEU A 51 -0.64 -11.51 17.86
N LEU A 52 -1.79 -12.16 17.67
CA LEU A 52 -2.94 -12.04 18.58
C LEU A 52 -2.78 -12.80 19.90
N LYS A 53 -1.75 -13.63 20.01
CA LYS A 53 -1.47 -14.45 21.20
C LYS A 53 -0.33 -13.89 22.06
N MET A 54 0.12 -12.67 21.76
CA MET A 54 1.17 -12.03 22.54
C MET A 54 0.76 -11.91 24.01
N SER A 55 1.67 -12.26 24.91
CA SER A 55 1.50 -12.15 26.36
C SER A 55 2.44 -11.13 26.99
N ASP A 56 3.51 -10.76 26.31
CA ASP A 56 4.42 -9.69 26.72
C ASP A 56 4.15 -8.43 25.88
N TYR A 57 3.90 -7.35 26.58
CA TYR A 57 3.60 -6.04 26.01
C TYR A 57 4.62 -4.98 26.39
N THR A 58 5.76 -5.42 26.94
CA THR A 58 6.82 -4.51 27.38
C THR A 58 7.84 -4.33 26.26
N THR A 59 8.10 -3.09 25.90
CA THR A 59 9.12 -2.73 24.92
C THR A 59 10.54 -2.90 25.49
N GLU A 60 11.56 -2.91 24.64
CA GLU A 60 12.96 -3.03 25.06
C GLU A 60 13.38 -1.98 26.07
N ASN A 61 12.82 -0.78 25.97
CA ASN A 61 13.08 0.33 26.90
C ASN A 61 12.17 0.32 28.15
N GLY A 62 11.38 -0.75 28.35
CA GLY A 62 10.53 -0.95 29.54
C GLY A 62 9.17 -0.24 29.49
N TYR A 63 8.75 0.29 28.34
CA TYR A 63 7.45 0.89 28.20
C TYR A 63 6.36 -0.19 28.03
N ASP A 64 5.23 -0.03 28.71
CA ASP A 64 4.04 -0.89 28.54
C ASP A 64 3.24 -0.45 27.32
N ALA A 65 3.32 -1.21 26.24
CA ALA A 65 2.67 -0.89 24.97
C ALA A 65 1.13 -0.86 25.03
N ARG A 66 0.52 -1.29 26.14
CA ARG A 66 -0.92 -1.17 26.36
C ARG A 66 -1.32 0.24 26.82
N ASN A 67 -0.33 1.07 27.20
CA ASN A 67 -0.58 2.43 27.66
C ASN A 67 -0.47 3.43 26.48
N TYR A 68 -1.00 4.64 26.69
CA TYR A 68 -0.88 5.72 25.74
C TYR A 68 0.36 6.57 26.04
N GLY A 69 0.80 7.40 25.06
CA GLY A 69 1.88 8.38 25.27
C GLY A 69 2.89 8.43 24.14
N ASN A 70 3.12 7.36 23.41
CA ASN A 70 4.01 7.33 22.25
C ASN A 70 3.27 7.80 21.00
N LEU A 71 3.15 9.12 20.82
CA LEU A 71 2.36 9.72 19.73
C LEU A 71 2.86 9.33 18.34
N GLU A 72 4.15 9.11 18.20
CA GLU A 72 4.80 8.75 16.92
C GLU A 72 4.80 7.24 16.67
N GLY A 73 4.41 6.45 17.65
CA GLY A 73 4.51 4.99 17.66
C GLY A 73 5.72 4.48 18.46
N LEU A 74 5.71 3.20 18.76
CA LEU A 74 6.82 2.54 19.47
C LEU A 74 8.12 2.64 18.67
N GLU A 75 9.24 2.80 19.37
CA GLU A 75 10.55 2.97 18.73
C GLU A 75 10.91 1.75 17.86
N GLU A 76 10.66 0.55 18.36
CA GLU A 76 10.90 -0.70 17.63
C GLU A 76 10.05 -0.80 16.35
N ALA A 77 8.79 -0.36 16.41
CA ALA A 77 7.93 -0.33 15.23
C ALA A 77 8.42 0.70 14.21
N ARG A 78 8.85 1.87 14.67
CA ARG A 78 9.41 2.91 13.80
C ARG A 78 10.73 2.46 13.17
N ALA A 79 11.59 1.77 13.92
CA ALA A 79 12.82 1.21 13.38
C ALA A 79 12.54 0.16 12.32
N LEU A 80 11.66 -0.82 12.61
CA LEU A 80 11.27 -1.85 11.68
C LEU A 80 10.72 -1.27 10.36
N PHE A 81 9.80 -0.34 10.43
CA PHE A 81 9.23 0.27 9.23
C PHE A 81 10.19 1.23 8.55
N GLY A 82 11.09 1.86 9.28
CA GLY A 82 12.19 2.61 8.70
C GLY A 82 13.06 1.75 7.80
N ASP A 83 13.46 0.57 8.26
CA ASP A 83 14.23 -0.41 7.49
C ASP A 83 13.46 -0.89 6.25
N VAL A 84 12.17 -1.24 6.40
CA VAL A 84 11.32 -1.70 5.29
C VAL A 84 11.15 -0.61 4.21
N MET A 85 11.03 0.65 4.62
CA MET A 85 10.79 1.79 3.72
C MET A 85 12.09 2.44 3.22
N GLY A 86 13.24 2.10 3.79
CA GLY A 86 14.53 2.71 3.45
C GLY A 86 14.68 4.16 3.93
N VAL A 87 14.05 4.50 5.06
CA VAL A 87 14.11 5.82 5.68
C VAL A 87 14.56 5.71 7.13
N LYS A 88 14.93 6.83 7.78
CA LYS A 88 15.30 6.83 9.20
C LYS A 88 14.07 6.59 10.08
N SER A 89 14.24 5.91 11.20
CA SER A 89 13.16 5.71 12.19
C SER A 89 12.56 7.03 12.68
N SER A 90 13.36 8.10 12.72
CA SER A 90 12.91 9.47 13.07
C SER A 90 11.97 10.09 12.02
N GLU A 91 11.91 9.53 10.82
CA GLU A 91 11.04 9.98 9.72
C GLU A 91 9.76 9.12 9.63
N VAL A 92 9.61 8.12 10.50
CA VAL A 92 8.46 7.23 10.54
C VAL A 92 7.48 7.66 11.64
N PHE A 93 6.22 7.77 11.26
CA PHE A 93 5.09 7.94 12.17
C PHE A 93 4.15 6.75 12.00
N VAL A 94 3.92 6.00 13.08
CA VAL A 94 3.02 4.84 13.08
C VAL A 94 1.61 5.29 13.44
N GLY A 95 0.73 5.27 12.46
CA GLY A 95 -0.68 5.64 12.65
C GLY A 95 -1.61 4.43 12.72
N GLY A 96 -2.91 4.68 12.59
CA GLY A 96 -3.92 3.64 12.55
C GLY A 96 -3.86 2.80 11.26
N ASN A 97 -4.66 1.75 11.20
CA ASN A 97 -4.70 0.78 10.10
C ASN A 97 -5.43 1.27 8.83
N SER A 98 -5.97 2.49 8.83
CA SER A 98 -6.64 3.07 7.67
C SER A 98 -5.72 4.05 6.93
N SER A 99 -5.11 3.60 5.85
CA SER A 99 -4.28 4.46 4.99
C SER A 99 -5.06 5.64 4.40
N LEU A 100 -6.34 5.45 4.08
CA LEU A 100 -7.20 6.55 3.59
C LEU A 100 -7.37 7.64 4.64
N GLN A 101 -7.54 7.27 5.91
CA GLN A 101 -7.64 8.23 7.00
C GLN A 101 -6.33 8.99 7.21
N LEU A 102 -5.19 8.29 7.14
CA LEU A 102 -3.87 8.92 7.25
C LEU A 102 -3.62 9.91 6.12
N MET A 103 -3.92 9.54 4.87
CA MET A 103 -3.80 10.43 3.71
C MET A 103 -4.72 11.66 3.85
N TYR A 104 -5.97 11.44 4.26
CA TYR A 104 -6.89 12.55 4.50
C TYR A 104 -6.37 13.51 5.56
N ASN A 105 -5.88 13.00 6.67
CA ASN A 105 -5.35 13.81 7.75
C ASN A 105 -4.15 14.65 7.30
N LEU A 106 -3.21 14.05 6.56
CA LEU A 106 -2.04 14.77 6.02
C LEU A 106 -2.45 15.89 5.04
N ILE A 107 -3.37 15.58 4.11
CA ILE A 107 -3.88 16.57 3.16
C ILE A 107 -4.62 17.69 3.90
N ASN A 108 -5.45 17.33 4.89
CA ASN A 108 -6.19 18.30 5.67
C ASN A 108 -5.28 19.22 6.48
N ILE A 109 -4.23 18.68 7.11
CA ILE A 109 -3.23 19.48 7.81
C ILE A 109 -2.57 20.47 6.84
N GLY A 110 -2.07 19.99 5.71
CA GLY A 110 -1.43 20.86 4.71
C GLY A 110 -2.40 21.90 4.13
N TYR A 111 -3.68 21.54 3.94
CA TYR A 111 -4.68 22.43 3.37
C TYR A 111 -5.13 23.53 4.35
N VAL A 112 -5.36 23.20 5.61
CA VAL A 112 -5.92 24.12 6.62
C VAL A 112 -4.83 24.90 7.34
N PHE A 113 -3.77 24.21 7.77
CA PHE A 113 -2.74 24.80 8.63
C PHE A 113 -1.42 25.07 7.89
N GLY A 114 -1.12 24.32 6.84
CA GLY A 114 0.20 24.28 6.21
C GLY A 114 1.18 23.38 6.98
N PHE A 115 2.35 23.17 6.42
CA PHE A 115 3.47 22.51 7.09
C PHE A 115 4.46 23.57 7.60
N PRO A 116 5.33 23.24 8.57
CA PRO A 116 6.23 24.21 9.22
C PRO A 116 7.07 25.05 8.24
N GLU A 117 7.48 24.45 7.12
CA GLU A 117 8.30 25.13 6.10
C GLU A 117 7.47 25.77 4.97
N SER A 118 6.15 25.64 5.01
CA SER A 118 5.26 26.22 4.00
C SER A 118 5.05 27.70 4.27
N PRO A 119 5.13 28.57 3.26
CA PRO A 119 4.90 30.01 3.43
C PRO A 119 3.45 30.34 3.80
N CYS A 120 2.52 29.48 3.47
CA CYS A 120 1.09 29.58 3.79
C CYS A 120 0.40 28.21 3.66
N PRO A 121 -0.80 28.03 4.23
CA PRO A 121 -1.64 26.86 4.00
C PRO A 121 -1.94 26.66 2.52
N TRP A 122 -2.08 25.42 2.09
CA TRP A 122 -2.39 25.12 0.69
C TRP A 122 -3.72 25.73 0.23
N SER A 123 -4.67 25.96 1.13
CA SER A 123 -5.91 26.66 0.83
C SER A 123 -5.71 28.08 0.28
N GLN A 124 -4.60 28.71 0.62
CA GLN A 124 -4.26 30.07 0.18
C GLN A 124 -3.37 30.11 -1.07
N VAL A 125 -2.91 28.96 -1.56
CA VAL A 125 -2.14 28.87 -2.81
C VAL A 125 -3.07 28.99 -4.01
N GLU A 126 -2.81 29.95 -4.91
CA GLU A 126 -3.66 30.22 -6.07
C GLU A 126 -3.73 29.01 -7.04
N LYS A 127 -2.59 28.40 -7.36
CA LYS A 127 -2.50 27.25 -8.25
C LYS A 127 -1.88 26.05 -7.53
N ARG A 128 -2.74 25.16 -7.04
CA ARG A 128 -2.31 23.91 -6.43
C ARG A 128 -2.06 22.85 -7.50
N LYS A 129 -0.96 22.11 -7.37
CA LYS A 129 -0.60 20.99 -8.25
C LYS A 129 -0.53 19.73 -7.42
N PHE A 130 -1.08 18.66 -7.93
CA PHE A 130 -0.94 17.32 -7.38
C PHE A 130 -0.13 16.49 -8.38
N LEU A 131 0.95 15.87 -7.89
CA LEU A 131 1.77 14.96 -8.69
C LEU A 131 1.29 13.53 -8.45
N CYS A 132 0.97 12.80 -9.51
CA CYS A 132 0.55 11.41 -9.49
C CYS A 132 1.20 10.61 -10.63
#